data_99e4b14567a715fcbfadbd8502035ed9
#
_entry.id   99e4b14567a715fcbfadbd8502035ed9
#
_cell.length_a   1.000
_cell.length_b   1.000
_cell.length_c   1.000
_cell.angle_alpha   90.00
_cell.angle_beta   90.00
_cell.angle_gamma   90.00
#
_symmetry.space_group_name_H-M   'P 1'
#
loop_
_entity.id
_entity.type
_entity.pdbx_description
1 polymer ?
#
loop_
_entity_poly.entity_id
_entity_poly.type
_entity_poly.pdbx_seq_one_letter_code
_entity_poly.pdbx_strand_id
1 'polypeptide(L)'
;MFKADDYRLKIQGMRATLKEAGYALDIEHLRPRLAELEKEQENPDVWQDLEKSTKIGREIAVLRNKITAFEKGETAIADAEDVIDLIEETEDESLIAELDEMVSVAEKDIEDMRIRAILKGPYDSHNAMLTLHAGAGGTEACDWCQMLYRMYCRYCEKMGFKVYELDREAGDGAGFKSVDFRVEGENAYGYLKAEMGVHRLVRMSPFDANKRRQTSFCSLEVMPEVEDDNEVEINDDDIRIDIYHSGGAGGQNVNKVASAVRITHFPTGIVVQCQNERSQLQNKAMCFNMLRSKLLEKKIEARQAEAAAMKGDVKKIEWGAQIRSYVFCPYTMAKDHRTGYEKGDIQAVMDGDINGFIIDYLKKS
;
A
#
# COMPACT_ATOMS: atom_id res chain seq x y z
N MET A 1 -13.00 34.64 25.26
CA MET A 1 -12.70 35.85 24.51
C MET A 1 -12.25 35.44 23.13
N PHE A 2 -13.05 35.70 22.13
CA PHE A 2 -12.76 35.35 20.73
C PHE A 2 -11.51 36.08 20.25
N LYS A 3 -10.60 35.38 19.59
CA LYS A 3 -9.36 35.92 19.03
C LYS A 3 -9.31 35.61 17.55
N ALA A 4 -9.91 36.45 16.74
CA ALA A 4 -9.97 36.28 15.30
C ALA A 4 -8.58 36.09 14.65
N ASP A 5 -7.57 36.79 15.15
CA ASP A 5 -6.20 36.69 14.63
C ASP A 5 -5.62 35.28 14.76
N ASP A 6 -5.92 34.55 15.84
CA ASP A 6 -5.45 33.18 16.03
C ASP A 6 -6.08 32.24 15.00
N TYR A 7 -7.38 32.41 14.68
CA TYR A 7 -8.07 31.64 13.64
C TYR A 7 -7.58 32.00 12.23
N ARG A 8 -7.42 33.29 11.92
CA ARG A 8 -6.88 33.74 10.64
C ARG A 8 -5.48 33.18 10.38
N LEU A 9 -4.64 33.12 11.41
CA LEU A 9 -3.31 32.50 11.29
C LEU A 9 -3.39 31.00 11.00
N LYS A 10 -4.30 30.27 11.65
CA LYS A 10 -4.56 28.85 11.34
C LYS A 10 -5.04 28.67 9.90
N ILE A 11 -6.01 29.45 9.47
CA ILE A 11 -6.55 29.42 8.12
C ILE A 11 -5.47 29.72 7.07
N GLN A 12 -4.60 30.67 7.33
CA GLN A 12 -3.47 30.97 6.45
C GLN A 12 -2.51 29.76 6.34
N GLY A 13 -2.26 29.06 7.44
CA GLY A 13 -1.49 27.82 7.45
C GLY A 13 -2.16 26.70 6.63
N MET A 14 -3.49 26.52 6.80
CA MET A 14 -4.28 25.56 6.05
C MET A 14 -4.28 25.86 4.55
N ARG A 15 -4.42 27.13 4.15
CA ARG A 15 -4.36 27.57 2.75
C ARG A 15 -3.00 27.28 2.12
N ALA A 16 -1.91 27.50 2.85
CA ALA A 16 -0.57 27.15 2.38
C ALA A 16 -0.42 25.65 2.16
N THR A 17 -0.87 24.83 3.13
CA THR A 17 -0.86 23.35 3.05
C THR A 17 -1.71 22.85 1.87
N LEU A 18 -2.92 23.39 1.69
CA LEU A 18 -3.80 23.03 0.58
C LEU A 18 -3.16 23.36 -0.77
N LYS A 19 -2.52 24.52 -0.88
CA LYS A 19 -1.79 24.92 -2.08
C LYS A 19 -0.63 23.98 -2.40
N GLU A 20 0.17 23.60 -1.39
CA GLU A 20 1.24 22.60 -1.55
C GLU A 20 0.68 21.24 -2.03
N ALA A 21 -0.43 20.79 -1.42
CA ALA A 21 -1.11 19.55 -1.84
C ALA A 21 -1.62 19.65 -3.28
N GLY A 22 -2.20 20.78 -3.67
CA GLY A 22 -2.68 21.04 -5.05
C GLY A 22 -1.56 20.96 -6.09
N TYR A 23 -0.39 21.55 -5.80
CA TYR A 23 0.79 21.41 -6.66
C TYR A 23 1.32 19.98 -6.72
N ALA A 24 1.38 19.30 -5.57
CA ALA A 24 1.86 17.92 -5.50
C ALA A 24 0.92 16.95 -6.25
N LEU A 25 -0.39 17.18 -6.22
CA LEU A 25 -1.41 16.42 -6.97
C LEU A 25 -1.54 16.86 -8.43
N ASP A 26 -0.90 17.97 -8.81
CA ASP A 26 -0.96 18.54 -10.16
C ASP A 26 -2.39 18.90 -10.61
N ILE A 27 -3.18 19.45 -9.69
CA ILE A 27 -4.62 19.75 -9.90
C ILE A 27 -4.85 20.59 -11.15
N GLU A 28 -3.94 21.53 -11.48
CA GLU A 28 -4.05 22.40 -12.66
C GLU A 28 -4.08 21.58 -13.97
N HIS A 29 -3.30 20.50 -14.07
CA HIS A 29 -3.30 19.62 -15.25
C HIS A 29 -4.38 18.53 -15.19
N LEU A 30 -4.83 18.14 -13.99
CA LEU A 30 -5.90 17.17 -13.87
C LEU A 30 -7.27 17.69 -14.36
N ARG A 31 -7.56 18.99 -14.18
CA ARG A 31 -8.83 19.60 -14.62
C ARG A 31 -9.06 19.50 -16.14
N PRO A 32 -8.12 19.94 -17.02
CA PRO A 32 -8.29 19.76 -18.46
C PRO A 32 -8.29 18.29 -18.88
N ARG A 33 -7.49 17.43 -18.22
CA ARG A 33 -7.49 15.99 -18.50
C ARG A 33 -8.82 15.34 -18.19
N LEU A 34 -9.47 15.71 -17.08
CA LEU A 34 -10.82 15.26 -16.75
C LEU A 34 -11.82 15.64 -17.83
N ALA A 35 -11.80 16.90 -18.28
CA ALA A 35 -12.71 17.38 -19.32
C ALA A 35 -12.50 16.66 -20.68
N GLU A 36 -11.25 16.29 -21.01
CA GLU A 36 -10.94 15.49 -22.21
C GLU A 36 -11.53 14.08 -22.11
N LEU A 37 -11.35 13.40 -20.96
CA LEU A 37 -11.86 12.06 -20.74
C LEU A 37 -13.40 12.02 -20.69
N GLU A 38 -14.04 13.01 -20.10
CA GLU A 38 -15.50 13.15 -20.09
C GLU A 38 -16.02 13.30 -21.52
N LYS A 39 -15.36 14.12 -22.34
CA LYS A 39 -15.69 14.25 -23.76
C LYS A 39 -15.42 12.98 -24.57
N GLU A 40 -14.34 12.23 -24.25
CA GLU A 40 -14.06 10.94 -24.88
C GLU A 40 -15.14 9.90 -24.48
N GLN A 41 -15.61 9.93 -23.25
CA GLN A 41 -16.67 9.04 -22.74
C GLN A 41 -18.01 9.29 -23.47
N GLU A 42 -18.28 10.49 -23.95
CA GLU A 42 -19.49 10.82 -24.72
C GLU A 42 -19.46 10.23 -26.15
N ASN A 43 -18.31 9.76 -26.64
CA ASN A 43 -18.17 9.19 -27.98
C ASN A 43 -18.86 7.81 -28.05
N PRO A 44 -19.83 7.60 -29.00
CA PRO A 44 -20.51 6.31 -29.16
C PRO A 44 -19.58 5.11 -29.42
N ASP A 45 -18.42 5.32 -30.03
CA ASP A 45 -17.45 4.26 -30.34
C ASP A 45 -16.82 3.68 -29.07
N VAL A 46 -16.70 4.47 -28.00
CA VAL A 46 -16.17 4.02 -26.71
C VAL A 46 -17.15 3.08 -25.98
N TRP A 47 -18.45 3.27 -26.19
CA TRP A 47 -19.47 2.41 -25.59
C TRP A 47 -19.54 1.00 -26.20
N GLN A 48 -18.99 0.81 -27.39
CA GLN A 48 -18.91 -0.51 -28.03
C GLN A 48 -17.77 -1.37 -27.48
N ASP A 49 -16.76 -0.74 -26.84
CA ASP A 49 -15.64 -1.42 -26.20
C ASP A 49 -15.80 -1.34 -24.67
N LEU A 50 -16.25 -2.45 -24.07
CA LEU A 50 -16.54 -2.53 -22.65
C LEU A 50 -15.27 -2.32 -21.77
N GLU A 51 -14.12 -2.82 -22.22
CA GLU A 51 -12.85 -2.69 -21.49
C GLU A 51 -12.39 -1.22 -21.50
N LYS A 52 -12.40 -0.59 -22.67
CA LYS A 52 -12.03 0.81 -22.83
C LYS A 52 -12.98 1.72 -22.04
N SER A 53 -14.29 1.50 -22.12
CA SER A 53 -15.30 2.25 -21.37
C SER A 53 -15.10 2.14 -19.85
N THR A 54 -14.85 0.93 -19.37
CA THR A 54 -14.60 0.68 -17.93
C THR A 54 -13.32 1.38 -17.45
N LYS A 55 -12.25 1.35 -18.26
CA LYS A 55 -10.98 2.00 -17.94
C LYS A 55 -11.12 3.51 -17.88
N ILE A 56 -11.75 4.12 -18.88
CA ILE A 56 -12.03 5.57 -18.91
C ILE A 56 -12.92 5.97 -17.72
N GLY A 57 -13.97 5.21 -17.43
CA GLY A 57 -14.86 5.49 -16.29
C GLY A 57 -14.14 5.45 -14.93
N ARG A 58 -13.22 4.51 -14.74
CA ARG A 58 -12.37 4.44 -13.53
C ARG A 58 -11.42 5.64 -13.44
N GLU A 59 -10.78 6.01 -14.56
CA GLU A 59 -9.88 7.17 -14.60
C GLU A 59 -10.63 8.47 -14.28
N ILE A 60 -11.79 8.69 -14.87
CA ILE A 60 -12.68 9.85 -14.57
C ILE A 60 -13.03 9.88 -13.07
N ALA A 61 -13.44 8.76 -12.48
CA ALA A 61 -13.80 8.70 -11.07
C ALA A 61 -12.63 9.08 -10.15
N VAL A 62 -11.42 8.58 -10.45
CA VAL A 62 -10.21 8.90 -9.68
C VAL A 62 -9.85 10.38 -9.79
N LEU A 63 -9.86 10.95 -11.01
CA LEU A 63 -9.54 12.37 -11.23
C LEU A 63 -10.57 13.27 -10.58
N ARG A 64 -11.86 12.97 -10.76
CA ARG A 64 -12.98 13.72 -10.17
C ARG A 64 -12.89 13.74 -8.65
N ASN A 65 -12.61 12.61 -8.02
CA ASN A 65 -12.46 12.53 -6.56
C ASN A 65 -11.31 13.41 -6.05
N LYS A 66 -10.17 13.46 -6.75
CA LYS A 66 -9.03 14.31 -6.38
C LYS A 66 -9.38 15.79 -6.48
N ILE A 67 -10.01 16.20 -7.59
CA ILE A 67 -10.40 17.59 -7.83
C ILE A 67 -11.48 18.03 -6.82
N THR A 68 -12.51 17.20 -6.62
CA THR A 68 -13.60 17.50 -5.67
C THR A 68 -13.08 17.61 -4.23
N ALA A 69 -12.13 16.76 -3.84
CA ALA A 69 -11.52 16.86 -2.50
C ALA A 69 -10.77 18.19 -2.33
N PHE A 70 -10.03 18.63 -3.36
CA PHE A 70 -9.32 19.92 -3.34
C PHE A 70 -10.30 21.09 -3.25
N GLU A 71 -11.35 21.10 -4.08
CA GLU A 71 -12.38 22.14 -4.09
C GLU A 71 -13.16 22.22 -2.76
N LYS A 72 -13.43 21.07 -2.13
CA LYS A 72 -14.02 21.05 -0.79
C LYS A 72 -13.11 21.69 0.25
N GLY A 73 -11.79 21.49 0.16
CA GLY A 73 -10.83 22.16 1.02
C GLY A 73 -10.82 23.67 0.83
N GLU A 74 -10.88 24.16 -0.44
CA GLU A 74 -11.00 25.60 -0.73
C GLU A 74 -12.29 26.18 -0.16
N THR A 75 -13.43 25.49 -0.35
CA THR A 75 -14.74 25.92 0.17
C THR A 75 -14.73 25.97 1.69
N ALA A 76 -14.23 24.92 2.36
CA ALA A 76 -14.18 24.87 3.82
C ALA A 76 -13.32 25.99 4.44
N ILE A 77 -12.25 26.41 3.76
CA ILE A 77 -11.45 27.57 4.15
C ILE A 77 -12.25 28.86 4.01
N ALA A 78 -12.95 29.04 2.88
CA ALA A 78 -13.75 30.24 2.62
C ALA A 78 -14.91 30.35 3.62
N ASP A 79 -15.66 29.26 3.85
CA ASP A 79 -16.76 29.20 4.81
C ASP A 79 -16.28 29.57 6.24
N ALA A 80 -15.09 29.07 6.64
CA ALA A 80 -14.53 29.42 7.95
C ALA A 80 -14.14 30.91 8.04
N GLU A 81 -13.62 31.52 6.97
CA GLU A 81 -13.34 32.96 6.92
C GLU A 81 -14.63 33.77 7.04
N ASP A 82 -15.68 33.38 6.30
CA ASP A 82 -16.99 34.07 6.36
C ASP A 82 -17.60 34.01 7.78
N VAL A 83 -17.47 32.87 8.49
CA VAL A 83 -17.94 32.75 9.87
C VAL A 83 -17.12 33.61 10.84
N ILE A 84 -15.79 33.74 10.65
CA ILE A 84 -14.96 34.64 11.45
C ILE A 84 -15.42 36.08 11.29
N ASP A 85 -15.63 36.55 10.05
CA ASP A 85 -16.07 37.88 9.77
C ASP A 85 -17.46 38.14 10.35
N LEU A 86 -18.38 37.17 10.27
CA LEU A 86 -19.71 37.24 10.88
C LEU A 86 -19.65 37.39 12.42
N ILE A 87 -18.77 36.65 13.10
CA ILE A 87 -18.59 36.74 14.54
C ILE A 87 -18.05 38.13 14.92
N GLU A 88 -17.12 38.70 14.13
CA GLU A 88 -16.61 40.05 14.37
C GLU A 88 -17.66 41.14 14.16
N GLU A 89 -18.55 40.96 13.17
CA GLU A 89 -19.62 41.97 12.88
C GLU A 89 -20.77 41.88 13.89
N THR A 90 -21.15 40.65 14.32
CA THR A 90 -22.35 40.43 15.16
C THR A 90 -22.03 40.32 16.65
N GLU A 91 -20.78 40.14 17.03
CA GLU A 91 -20.31 39.81 18.41
C GLU A 91 -21.02 38.56 18.97
N ASP A 92 -21.49 37.66 18.11
CA ASP A 92 -22.20 36.44 18.51
C ASP A 92 -21.23 35.30 18.85
N GLU A 93 -20.91 35.18 20.15
CA GLU A 93 -20.00 34.12 20.66
C GLU A 93 -20.62 32.71 20.52
N SER A 94 -21.89 32.54 20.19
CA SER A 94 -22.50 31.22 20.02
C SER A 94 -21.96 30.45 18.82
N LEU A 95 -21.46 31.18 17.82
CA LEU A 95 -20.88 30.62 16.58
C LEU A 95 -19.45 30.09 16.78
N ILE A 96 -18.78 30.40 17.89
CA ILE A 96 -17.38 29.99 18.14
C ILE A 96 -17.24 28.46 18.16
N ALA A 97 -18.20 27.76 18.76
CA ALA A 97 -18.16 26.29 18.83
C ALA A 97 -18.29 25.65 17.45
N GLU A 98 -19.14 26.22 16.59
CA GLU A 98 -19.31 25.78 15.19
C GLU A 98 -18.04 26.06 14.37
N LEU A 99 -17.43 27.25 14.53
CA LEU A 99 -16.17 27.60 13.91
C LEU A 99 -15.04 26.66 14.31
N ASP A 100 -14.93 26.31 15.61
CA ASP A 100 -13.94 25.36 16.11
C ASP A 100 -14.08 23.99 15.43
N GLU A 101 -15.30 23.50 15.30
CA GLU A 101 -15.58 22.23 14.61
C GLU A 101 -15.24 22.33 13.12
N MET A 102 -15.67 23.38 12.42
CA MET A 102 -15.38 23.59 11.00
C MET A 102 -13.87 23.65 10.73
N VAL A 103 -13.12 24.43 11.52
CA VAL A 103 -11.67 24.55 11.38
C VAL A 103 -10.98 23.22 11.65
N SER A 104 -11.41 22.48 12.69
CA SER A 104 -10.83 21.18 13.04
C SER A 104 -11.05 20.13 11.94
N VAL A 105 -12.25 20.09 11.36
CA VAL A 105 -12.58 19.17 10.26
C VAL A 105 -11.79 19.55 9.00
N ALA A 106 -11.76 20.82 8.64
CA ALA A 106 -11.05 21.31 7.47
C ALA A 106 -9.52 21.06 7.58
N GLU A 107 -8.93 21.29 8.76
CA GLU A 107 -7.51 21.02 9.02
C GLU A 107 -7.17 19.55 8.82
N LYS A 108 -8.03 18.66 9.31
CA LYS A 108 -7.87 17.21 9.14
C LYS A 108 -7.99 16.80 7.67
N ASP A 109 -9.00 17.27 6.96
CA ASP A 109 -9.24 16.90 5.56
C ASP A 109 -8.12 17.39 4.64
N ILE A 110 -7.60 18.60 4.89
CA ILE A 110 -6.45 19.17 4.15
C ILE A 110 -5.17 18.39 4.43
N GLU A 111 -4.93 17.99 5.68
CA GLU A 111 -3.75 17.20 6.04
C GLU A 111 -3.83 15.78 5.43
N ASP A 112 -4.99 15.15 5.44
CA ASP A 112 -5.23 13.86 4.77
C ASP A 112 -4.98 13.96 3.26
N MET A 113 -5.39 15.06 2.62
CA MET A 113 -5.10 15.32 1.21
C MET A 113 -3.60 15.49 0.95
N ARG A 114 -2.89 16.22 1.83
CA ARG A 114 -1.44 16.38 1.74
C ARG A 114 -0.72 15.03 1.79
N ILE A 115 -1.15 14.14 2.68
CA ILE A 115 -0.58 12.79 2.80
C ILE A 115 -0.83 11.98 1.54
N ARG A 116 -2.06 12.00 1.01
CA ARG A 116 -2.37 11.33 -0.28
C ARG A 116 -1.52 11.87 -1.42
N ALA A 117 -1.16 13.15 -1.38
CA ALA A 117 -0.27 13.76 -2.37
C ALA A 117 1.20 13.27 -2.27
N ILE A 118 1.64 12.82 -1.09
CA ILE A 118 2.96 12.24 -0.86
C ILE A 118 3.02 10.78 -1.34
N LEU A 119 1.89 10.05 -1.28
CA LEU A 119 1.80 8.65 -1.67
C LEU A 119 1.79 8.51 -3.21
N LYS A 120 2.99 8.58 -3.82
CA LYS A 120 3.20 8.51 -5.29
C LYS A 120 3.88 7.23 -5.76
N GLY A 121 4.19 6.32 -4.86
CA GLY A 121 4.81 5.04 -5.21
C GLY A 121 3.88 4.18 -6.08
N PRO A 122 4.43 3.35 -6.98
CA PRO A 122 3.65 2.56 -7.93
C PRO A 122 2.66 1.59 -7.26
N TYR A 123 2.91 1.24 -6.00
CA TYR A 123 2.08 0.31 -5.23
C TYR A 123 1.33 0.98 -4.07
N ASP A 124 1.50 2.30 -3.86
CA ASP A 124 0.94 3.00 -2.70
C ASP A 124 -0.60 2.94 -2.63
N SER A 125 -1.26 2.83 -3.78
CA SER A 125 -2.72 2.70 -3.88
C SER A 125 -3.27 1.30 -3.61
N HIS A 126 -2.38 0.29 -3.46
CA HIS A 126 -2.78 -1.10 -3.30
C HIS A 126 -3.19 -1.42 -1.86
N ASN A 127 -3.90 -2.54 -1.71
CA ASN A 127 -4.09 -3.18 -0.42
C ASN A 127 -2.74 -3.65 0.13
N ALA A 128 -2.68 -3.91 1.44
CA ALA A 128 -1.47 -4.34 2.11
C ALA A 128 -1.58 -5.76 2.65
N MET A 129 -0.48 -6.51 2.53
CA MET A 129 -0.26 -7.80 3.20
C MET A 129 0.75 -7.56 4.31
N LEU A 130 0.38 -7.90 5.55
CA LEU A 130 1.20 -7.69 6.72
C LEU A 130 1.53 -9.00 7.40
N THR A 131 2.79 -9.14 7.83
CA THR A 131 3.25 -10.28 8.61
C THR A 131 3.97 -9.78 9.85
N LEU A 132 3.50 -10.18 11.03
CA LEU A 132 4.15 -9.95 12.30
C LEU A 132 4.89 -11.23 12.73
N HIS A 133 6.15 -11.08 13.14
CA HIS A 133 6.95 -12.18 13.68
C HIS A 133 7.51 -11.82 15.06
N ALA A 134 7.25 -12.68 16.04
CA ALA A 134 7.86 -12.57 17.35
C ALA A 134 9.38 -12.77 17.24
N GLY A 135 10.15 -11.82 17.76
CA GLY A 135 11.60 -11.85 17.78
C GLY A 135 12.17 -12.38 19.09
N ALA A 136 13.32 -11.83 19.51
CA ALA A 136 13.94 -12.17 20.77
C ALA A 136 13.05 -11.77 21.96
N GLY A 137 12.82 -12.72 22.91
CA GLY A 137 12.03 -12.48 24.11
C GLY A 137 11.15 -13.67 24.55
N GLY A 138 11.13 -14.77 23.79
CA GLY A 138 10.35 -15.97 24.12
C GLY A 138 8.84 -15.67 24.22
N THR A 139 8.17 -16.18 25.26
CA THR A 139 6.72 -15.97 25.52
C THR A 139 6.34 -14.49 25.54
N GLU A 140 7.21 -13.62 26.09
CA GLU A 140 7.00 -12.17 26.10
C GLU A 140 6.95 -11.55 24.70
N ALA A 141 7.79 -12.04 23.77
CA ALA A 141 7.79 -11.59 22.40
C ALA A 141 6.53 -12.05 21.63
N CYS A 142 6.03 -13.25 21.95
CA CYS A 142 4.78 -13.75 21.39
C CYS A 142 3.57 -12.93 21.86
N ASP A 143 3.53 -12.54 23.16
CA ASP A 143 2.51 -11.64 23.69
C ASP A 143 2.60 -10.25 23.05
N TRP A 144 3.83 -9.75 22.87
CA TRP A 144 4.07 -8.48 22.17
C TRP A 144 3.56 -8.51 20.72
N CYS A 145 3.76 -9.59 20.00
CA CYS A 145 3.23 -9.80 18.65
C CYS A 145 1.70 -9.70 18.64
N GLN A 146 1.01 -10.31 19.59
CA GLN A 146 -0.44 -10.20 19.74
C GLN A 146 -0.90 -8.77 20.06
N MET A 147 -0.17 -8.07 20.92
CA MET A 147 -0.48 -6.68 21.26
C MET A 147 -0.35 -5.76 20.05
N LEU A 148 0.71 -5.93 19.24
CA LEU A 148 0.89 -5.17 17.99
C LEU A 148 -0.21 -5.49 16.98
N TYR A 149 -0.55 -6.76 16.78
CA TYR A 149 -1.65 -7.15 15.91
C TYR A 149 -2.96 -6.44 16.27
N ARG A 150 -3.30 -6.44 17.57
CA ARG A 150 -4.48 -5.71 18.07
C ARG A 150 -4.38 -4.20 17.80
N MET A 151 -3.20 -3.61 18.01
CA MET A 151 -2.96 -2.18 17.75
C MET A 151 -3.21 -1.85 16.26
N TYR A 152 -2.67 -2.66 15.34
CA TYR A 152 -2.89 -2.46 13.90
C TYR A 152 -4.35 -2.68 13.49
N CYS A 153 -5.03 -3.69 14.02
CA CYS A 153 -6.47 -3.88 13.77
C CYS A 153 -7.27 -2.64 14.18
N ARG A 154 -7.02 -2.06 15.35
CA ARG A 154 -7.70 -0.86 15.81
C ARG A 154 -7.35 0.39 15.00
N TYR A 155 -6.10 0.51 14.56
CA TYR A 155 -5.72 1.57 13.63
C TYR A 155 -6.47 1.44 12.30
N CYS A 156 -6.49 0.25 11.72
CA CYS A 156 -7.21 -0.01 10.47
C CYS A 156 -8.72 0.29 10.60
N GLU A 157 -9.34 -0.08 11.72
CA GLU A 157 -10.75 0.23 12.01
C GLU A 157 -10.99 1.75 12.03
N LYS A 158 -10.11 2.53 12.69
CA LYS A 158 -10.19 4.00 12.71
C LYS A 158 -10.02 4.64 11.34
N MET A 159 -9.20 4.04 10.48
CA MET A 159 -8.98 4.49 9.10
C MET A 159 -10.06 4.01 8.12
N GLY A 160 -11.02 3.20 8.58
CA GLY A 160 -12.05 2.60 7.73
C GLY A 160 -11.54 1.46 6.84
N PHE A 161 -10.36 0.91 7.14
CA PHE A 161 -9.80 -0.25 6.44
C PHE A 161 -10.40 -1.54 6.98
N LYS A 162 -10.54 -2.55 6.11
CA LYS A 162 -10.97 -3.90 6.49
C LYS A 162 -9.77 -4.79 6.70
N VAL A 163 -9.77 -5.55 7.79
CA VAL A 163 -8.69 -6.50 8.13
C VAL A 163 -9.20 -7.93 8.01
N TYR A 164 -8.44 -8.76 7.32
CA TYR A 164 -8.69 -10.20 7.14
C TYR A 164 -7.48 -10.97 7.66
N GLU A 165 -7.66 -11.73 8.72
CA GLU A 165 -6.63 -12.67 9.20
C GLU A 165 -6.51 -13.83 8.21
N LEU A 166 -5.30 -14.13 7.77
CA LEU A 166 -5.02 -15.18 6.78
C LEU A 166 -4.47 -16.44 7.45
N ASP A 167 -3.45 -16.27 8.31
CA ASP A 167 -2.83 -17.38 9.05
C ASP A 167 -2.30 -16.87 10.39
N ARG A 168 -2.19 -17.80 11.35
CA ARG A 168 -1.70 -17.50 12.69
C ARG A 168 -1.04 -18.71 13.33
N GLU A 169 0.21 -18.54 13.73
CA GLU A 169 0.92 -19.51 14.54
C GLU A 169 0.87 -19.10 16.02
N ALA A 170 0.31 -19.95 16.88
CA ALA A 170 0.22 -19.69 18.31
C ALA A 170 1.61 -19.71 18.95
N GLY A 171 1.84 -18.83 19.93
CA GLY A 171 3.05 -18.84 20.75
C GLY A 171 3.02 -19.89 21.85
N ASP A 172 4.20 -20.29 22.32
CA ASP A 172 4.34 -21.19 23.45
C ASP A 172 3.94 -20.47 24.76
N GLY A 173 2.76 -20.79 25.26
CA GLY A 173 2.22 -20.29 26.53
C GLY A 173 1.43 -18.98 26.45
N ALA A 174 1.67 -18.09 25.48
CA ALA A 174 0.89 -16.86 25.25
C ALA A 174 1.14 -16.28 23.86
N GLY A 175 0.19 -15.49 23.38
CA GLY A 175 0.34 -14.68 22.17
C GLY A 175 0.54 -15.45 20.88
N PHE A 176 1.16 -14.79 19.90
CA PHE A 176 1.40 -15.33 18.55
C PHE A 176 2.89 -15.36 18.25
N LYS A 177 3.37 -16.45 17.67
CA LYS A 177 4.71 -16.53 17.11
C LYS A 177 4.79 -15.79 15.78
N SER A 178 3.74 -15.95 14.97
CA SER A 178 3.53 -15.16 13.76
C SER A 178 2.04 -14.95 13.48
N VAL A 179 1.71 -13.91 12.77
CA VAL A 179 0.36 -13.67 12.24
C VAL A 179 0.45 -12.94 10.90
N ASP A 180 -0.26 -13.49 9.92
CA ASP A 180 -0.41 -12.95 8.58
C ASP A 180 -1.82 -12.40 8.40
N PHE A 181 -1.93 -11.16 7.93
CA PHE A 181 -3.22 -10.54 7.70
C PHE A 181 -3.19 -9.58 6.52
N ARG A 182 -4.32 -9.49 5.84
CA ARG A 182 -4.56 -8.60 4.72
C ARG A 182 -5.32 -7.37 5.18
N VAL A 183 -4.92 -6.22 4.70
CA VAL A 183 -5.61 -4.95 4.94
C VAL A 183 -6.12 -4.40 3.61
N GLU A 184 -7.43 -4.26 3.49
CA GLU A 184 -8.12 -3.73 2.31
C GLU A 184 -8.57 -2.30 2.58
N GLY A 185 -8.15 -1.37 1.73
CA GLY A 185 -8.51 0.04 1.81
C GLY A 185 -7.73 0.90 0.85
N GLU A 186 -8.24 2.09 0.58
CA GLU A 186 -7.58 3.06 -0.30
C GLU A 186 -6.22 3.48 0.28
N ASN A 187 -5.15 3.26 -0.47
CA ASN A 187 -3.76 3.54 -0.07
C ASN A 187 -3.29 2.78 1.19
N ALA A 188 -3.88 1.63 1.50
CA ALA A 188 -3.54 0.87 2.71
C ALA A 188 -2.04 0.54 2.76
N TYR A 189 -1.45 0.08 1.65
CA TYR A 189 -0.01 -0.18 1.57
C TYR A 189 0.80 1.11 1.75
N GLY A 190 0.40 2.21 1.10
CA GLY A 190 1.08 3.49 1.17
C GLY A 190 1.25 4.02 2.60
N TYR A 191 0.22 3.87 3.44
CA TYR A 191 0.28 4.22 4.86
C TYR A 191 1.10 3.20 5.67
N LEU A 192 0.79 1.91 5.53
CA LEU A 192 1.33 0.87 6.40
C LEU A 192 2.79 0.53 6.10
N LYS A 193 3.32 0.79 4.88
CA LYS A 193 4.75 0.64 4.59
C LYS A 193 5.65 1.45 5.54
N ALA A 194 5.15 2.57 6.08
CA ALA A 194 5.85 3.38 7.07
C ALA A 194 6.09 2.64 8.39
N GLU A 195 5.31 1.60 8.67
CA GLU A 195 5.41 0.80 9.92
C GLU A 195 6.33 -0.42 9.78
N MET A 196 6.85 -0.68 8.57
CA MET A 196 7.73 -1.82 8.33
C MET A 196 9.02 -1.71 9.13
N GLY A 197 9.34 -2.77 9.90
CA GLY A 197 10.57 -2.85 10.69
C GLY A 197 10.39 -3.51 12.06
N VAL A 198 11.35 -3.26 12.95
CA VAL A 198 11.40 -3.88 14.29
C VAL A 198 10.79 -2.97 15.34
N HIS A 199 9.86 -3.50 16.11
CA HIS A 199 9.16 -2.83 17.21
C HIS A 199 9.65 -3.36 18.57
N ARG A 200 10.16 -2.49 19.42
CA ARG A 200 10.74 -2.83 20.71
C ARG A 200 9.77 -2.52 21.86
N LEU A 201 9.45 -3.54 22.66
CA LEU A 201 8.70 -3.39 23.91
C LEU A 201 9.65 -3.31 25.10
N VAL A 202 9.34 -2.44 26.05
CA VAL A 202 9.99 -2.38 27.39
C VAL A 202 8.89 -2.28 28.44
N ARG A 203 8.67 -3.36 29.20
CA ARG A 203 7.69 -3.39 30.29
C ARG A 203 8.13 -4.33 31.42
N MET A 204 7.40 -4.29 32.54
CA MET A 204 7.47 -5.36 33.53
C MET A 204 6.71 -6.58 32.97
N SER A 205 7.40 -7.72 32.88
CA SER A 205 6.83 -8.92 32.31
C SER A 205 5.74 -9.52 33.19
N PRO A 206 4.54 -9.80 32.69
CA PRO A 206 3.52 -10.53 33.42
C PRO A 206 3.87 -12.02 33.60
N PHE A 207 4.83 -12.53 32.80
CA PHE A 207 5.27 -13.94 32.82
C PHE A 207 6.48 -14.18 33.74
N ASP A 208 7.14 -13.11 34.24
CA ASP A 208 8.24 -13.23 35.20
C ASP A 208 7.72 -13.11 36.64
N ALA A 209 7.88 -14.17 37.42
CA ALA A 209 7.49 -14.19 38.84
C ALA A 209 8.14 -13.06 39.65
N ASN A 210 9.34 -12.62 39.26
CA ASN A 210 10.07 -11.53 39.91
C ASN A 210 9.67 -10.14 39.39
N LYS A 211 8.73 -10.04 38.44
CA LYS A 211 8.27 -8.78 37.82
C LYS A 211 9.41 -7.88 37.33
N ARG A 212 10.47 -8.50 36.77
CA ARG A 212 11.59 -7.74 36.22
C ARG A 212 11.21 -7.06 34.93
N ARG A 213 11.85 -5.91 34.65
CA ARG A 213 11.73 -5.21 33.40
C ARG A 213 12.38 -6.03 32.29
N GLN A 214 11.61 -6.40 31.29
CA GLN A 214 12.04 -7.17 30.12
C GLN A 214 11.98 -6.33 28.85
N THR A 215 12.77 -6.70 27.88
CA THR A 215 12.77 -6.11 26.54
C THR A 215 12.50 -7.21 25.53
N SER A 216 11.51 -6.99 24.67
CA SER A 216 11.11 -7.93 23.62
C SER A 216 11.01 -7.23 22.28
N PHE A 217 11.19 -7.98 21.23
CA PHE A 217 11.17 -7.47 19.88
C PHE A 217 10.14 -8.23 19.03
N CYS A 218 9.51 -7.51 18.10
CA CYS A 218 8.66 -8.07 17.07
C CYS A 218 8.95 -7.34 15.77
N SER A 219 9.02 -8.05 14.65
CA SER A 219 9.16 -7.44 13.33
C SER A 219 7.81 -7.38 12.63
N LEU A 220 7.58 -6.30 11.90
CA LEU A 220 6.50 -6.15 10.96
C LEU A 220 7.07 -6.10 9.55
N GLU A 221 6.61 -6.98 8.68
CA GLU A 221 6.79 -6.92 7.24
C GLU A 221 5.50 -6.39 6.60
N VAL A 222 5.64 -5.53 5.59
CA VAL A 222 4.51 -4.97 4.84
C VAL A 222 4.79 -5.12 3.36
N MET A 223 3.89 -5.75 2.63
CA MET A 223 3.98 -5.94 1.18
C MET A 223 2.71 -5.45 0.50
N PRO A 224 2.79 -4.92 -0.73
CA PRO A 224 1.58 -4.61 -1.49
C PRO A 224 0.89 -5.91 -1.93
N GLU A 225 -0.45 -5.92 -1.94
CA GLU A 225 -1.21 -6.96 -2.61
C GLU A 225 -1.15 -6.73 -4.11
N VAL A 226 -0.48 -7.62 -4.84
CA VAL A 226 -0.42 -7.60 -6.30
C VAL A 226 -1.40 -8.65 -6.81
N GLU A 227 -2.36 -8.26 -7.63
CA GLU A 227 -3.29 -9.20 -8.27
C GLU A 227 -2.51 -10.15 -9.17
N ASP A 228 -2.80 -11.44 -9.07
CA ASP A 228 -2.25 -12.48 -9.94
C ASP A 228 -2.91 -12.39 -11.32
N ASP A 229 -2.31 -11.61 -12.20
CA ASP A 229 -2.59 -11.63 -13.62
C ASP A 229 -1.94 -12.90 -14.21
N ASN A 230 -2.61 -14.05 -14.00
CA ASN A 230 -2.09 -15.38 -14.35
C ASN A 230 -2.07 -15.66 -15.85
N GLU A 231 -2.62 -14.79 -16.67
CA GLU A 231 -2.61 -14.94 -18.11
C GLU A 231 -1.32 -14.36 -18.71
N VAL A 232 -0.50 -15.25 -19.24
CA VAL A 232 0.61 -14.87 -20.11
C VAL A 232 0.07 -14.84 -21.54
N GLU A 233 -0.30 -13.66 -22.02
CA GLU A 233 -0.62 -13.46 -23.41
C GLU A 233 0.66 -13.55 -24.25
N ILE A 234 0.65 -14.41 -25.27
CA ILE A 234 1.74 -14.54 -26.24
C ILE A 234 1.29 -13.85 -27.52
N ASN A 235 1.92 -12.73 -27.84
CA ASN A 235 1.70 -12.03 -29.10
C ASN A 235 2.32 -12.83 -30.26
N ASP A 236 1.60 -13.03 -31.34
CA ASP A 236 2.12 -13.74 -32.51
C ASP A 236 3.30 -12.99 -33.19
N ASP A 237 3.36 -11.67 -33.05
CA ASP A 237 4.46 -10.84 -33.55
C ASP A 237 5.77 -11.00 -32.74
N ASP A 238 5.69 -11.47 -31.50
CA ASP A 238 6.83 -11.68 -30.61
C ASP A 238 7.46 -13.07 -30.74
N ILE A 239 6.89 -13.94 -31.59
CA ILE A 239 7.36 -15.32 -31.75
C ILE A 239 7.78 -15.63 -33.18
N ARG A 240 8.79 -16.51 -33.30
CA ARG A 240 9.11 -17.15 -34.55
C ARG A 240 8.93 -18.65 -34.42
N ILE A 241 8.19 -19.25 -35.39
CA ILE A 241 7.94 -20.66 -35.42
C ILE A 241 8.76 -21.27 -36.57
N ASP A 242 9.70 -22.15 -36.25
CA ASP A 242 10.50 -22.89 -37.20
C ASP A 242 10.04 -24.36 -37.20
N ILE A 243 9.78 -24.88 -38.41
CA ILE A 243 9.38 -26.27 -38.63
C ILE A 243 10.55 -27.00 -39.27
N TYR A 244 10.93 -28.15 -38.74
CA TYR A 244 12.07 -28.92 -39.22
C TYR A 244 11.82 -30.43 -39.14
N HIS A 245 12.71 -31.20 -39.77
CA HIS A 245 12.62 -32.67 -39.72
C HIS A 245 13.11 -33.18 -38.37
N SER A 246 12.34 -34.07 -37.74
CA SER A 246 12.76 -34.66 -36.47
C SER A 246 14.02 -35.51 -36.67
N GLY A 247 15.02 -35.30 -35.79
CA GLY A 247 16.24 -36.09 -35.73
C GLY A 247 16.04 -37.32 -34.84
N GLY A 248 16.47 -38.51 -35.28
CA GLY A 248 16.44 -39.72 -34.48
C GLY A 248 16.51 -41.00 -35.29
N ALA A 249 16.74 -42.16 -34.64
CA ALA A 249 16.70 -43.48 -35.26
C ALA A 249 15.25 -43.88 -35.57
N GLY A 250 14.78 -43.59 -36.81
CA GLY A 250 13.45 -43.89 -37.28
C GLY A 250 13.45 -44.32 -38.75
N GLY A 251 12.42 -45.05 -39.20
CA GLY A 251 12.28 -45.55 -40.57
C GLY A 251 12.02 -44.46 -41.60
N GLN A 252 11.85 -44.82 -42.89
CA GLN A 252 11.74 -43.90 -44.04
C GLN A 252 10.73 -42.75 -43.91
N ASN A 253 9.71 -42.84 -43.04
CA ASN A 253 8.72 -41.76 -42.80
C ASN A 253 9.22 -40.62 -41.95
N VAL A 254 10.16 -40.85 -41.04
CA VAL A 254 10.73 -39.80 -40.14
C VAL A 254 11.55 -38.79 -40.95
N ASN A 255 12.18 -39.22 -42.03
CA ASN A 255 12.99 -38.37 -42.90
C ASN A 255 12.17 -37.65 -44.00
N LYS A 256 10.86 -37.93 -44.15
CA LYS A 256 10.03 -37.33 -45.18
C LYS A 256 9.04 -36.27 -44.68
N VAL A 257 8.71 -36.26 -43.38
CA VAL A 257 7.70 -35.35 -42.84
C VAL A 257 8.37 -34.45 -41.81
N ALA A 258 8.32 -33.12 -42.04
CA ALA A 258 8.75 -32.11 -41.10
C ALA A 258 7.68 -31.95 -40.02
N SER A 259 7.79 -32.68 -38.89
CA SER A 259 6.84 -32.63 -37.78
C SER A 259 7.37 -31.92 -36.55
N ALA A 260 8.69 -31.72 -36.47
CA ALA A 260 9.31 -31.03 -35.31
C ALA A 260 9.08 -29.52 -35.39
N VAL A 261 8.76 -28.91 -34.26
CA VAL A 261 8.46 -27.49 -34.12
C VAL A 261 9.39 -26.86 -33.09
N ARG A 262 9.92 -25.68 -33.41
CA ARG A 262 10.66 -24.81 -32.50
C ARG A 262 9.98 -23.44 -32.46
N ILE A 263 9.78 -22.91 -31.28
CA ILE A 263 9.28 -21.55 -31.10
C ILE A 263 10.34 -20.74 -30.37
N THR A 264 10.69 -19.59 -30.94
CA THR A 264 11.59 -18.60 -30.32
C THR A 264 10.79 -17.37 -29.96
N HIS A 265 10.79 -16.98 -28.68
CA HIS A 265 10.16 -15.75 -28.20
C HIS A 265 11.22 -14.66 -28.14
N PHE A 266 11.08 -13.61 -28.95
CA PHE A 266 12.09 -12.57 -29.12
C PHE A 266 12.33 -11.72 -27.86
N PRO A 267 11.29 -11.22 -27.15
CA PRO A 267 11.51 -10.32 -26.00
C PRO A 267 12.26 -10.97 -24.85
N THR A 268 12.08 -12.28 -24.63
CA THR A 268 12.72 -12.99 -23.51
C THR A 268 13.89 -13.87 -23.91
N GLY A 269 14.07 -14.12 -25.24
CA GLY A 269 15.08 -15.04 -25.76
C GLY A 269 14.81 -16.52 -25.48
N ILE A 270 13.62 -16.86 -24.98
CA ILE A 270 13.25 -18.25 -24.66
C ILE A 270 13.04 -19.02 -25.96
N VAL A 271 13.67 -20.20 -26.03
CA VAL A 271 13.52 -21.15 -27.13
C VAL A 271 12.94 -22.44 -26.59
N VAL A 272 11.85 -22.93 -27.19
CA VAL A 272 11.22 -24.22 -26.92
C VAL A 272 11.14 -25.04 -28.17
N GLN A 273 11.27 -26.36 -28.07
CA GLN A 273 11.15 -27.29 -29.21
C GLN A 273 10.45 -28.58 -28.78
N CYS A 274 9.67 -29.11 -29.69
CA CYS A 274 8.98 -30.39 -29.52
C CYS A 274 9.02 -31.22 -30.79
N GLN A 275 9.33 -32.53 -30.67
CA GLN A 275 9.39 -33.48 -31.76
C GLN A 275 8.80 -34.86 -31.38
N ASN A 276 8.10 -34.94 -30.23
CA ASN A 276 7.68 -36.20 -29.64
C ASN A 276 6.46 -36.81 -30.35
N GLU A 277 5.62 -35.96 -30.94
CA GLU A 277 4.40 -36.39 -31.57
C GLU A 277 4.56 -36.52 -33.11
N ARG A 278 3.75 -37.40 -33.71
CA ARG A 278 3.73 -37.58 -35.16
C ARG A 278 3.05 -36.42 -35.88
N SER A 279 2.21 -35.67 -35.21
CA SER A 279 1.46 -34.53 -35.73
C SER A 279 2.18 -33.23 -35.47
N GLN A 280 2.46 -32.46 -36.50
CA GLN A 280 3.01 -31.11 -36.41
C GLN A 280 2.12 -30.19 -35.54
N LEU A 281 0.79 -30.32 -35.65
CA LEU A 281 -0.17 -29.53 -34.91
C LEU A 281 -0.08 -29.80 -33.41
N GLN A 282 0.09 -31.06 -32.99
CA GLN A 282 0.27 -31.45 -31.59
C GLN A 282 1.61 -30.96 -31.05
N ASN A 283 2.70 -31.07 -31.83
CA ASN A 283 4.01 -30.54 -31.44
C ASN A 283 3.96 -28.99 -31.29
N LYS A 284 3.23 -28.28 -32.18
CA LYS A 284 3.01 -26.84 -32.07
C LYS A 284 2.27 -26.49 -30.78
N ALA A 285 1.16 -27.16 -30.48
CA ALA A 285 0.40 -26.94 -29.26
C ALA A 285 1.22 -27.20 -28.02
N MET A 286 2.04 -28.26 -28.00
CA MET A 286 2.94 -28.57 -26.88
C MET A 286 4.01 -27.49 -26.70
N CYS A 287 4.61 -26.99 -27.81
CA CYS A 287 5.56 -25.88 -27.73
C CYS A 287 4.93 -24.61 -27.14
N PHE A 288 3.70 -24.25 -27.50
CA PHE A 288 3.01 -23.13 -26.90
C PHE A 288 2.79 -23.32 -25.39
N ASN A 289 2.38 -24.52 -24.97
CA ASN A 289 2.23 -24.80 -23.53
C ASN A 289 3.56 -24.72 -22.78
N MET A 290 4.64 -25.25 -23.37
CA MET A 290 5.99 -25.14 -22.79
C MET A 290 6.47 -23.68 -22.72
N LEU A 291 6.17 -22.87 -23.74
CA LEU A 291 6.52 -21.45 -23.76
C LEU A 291 5.75 -20.68 -22.66
N ARG A 292 4.44 -20.91 -22.54
CA ARG A 292 3.61 -20.30 -21.47
C ARG A 292 4.16 -20.65 -20.10
N SER A 293 4.49 -21.90 -19.84
CA SER A 293 5.06 -22.34 -18.56
C SER A 293 6.38 -21.63 -18.23
N LYS A 294 7.29 -21.52 -19.22
CA LYS A 294 8.58 -20.83 -19.03
C LYS A 294 8.44 -19.32 -18.88
N LEU A 295 7.49 -18.69 -19.57
CA LEU A 295 7.19 -17.27 -19.39
C LEU A 295 6.59 -16.99 -18.02
N LEU A 296 5.70 -17.87 -17.55
CA LEU A 296 5.12 -17.78 -16.21
C LEU A 296 6.20 -17.94 -15.12
N GLU A 297 7.10 -18.92 -15.26
CA GLU A 297 8.22 -19.11 -14.35
C GLU A 297 9.09 -17.85 -14.27
N LYS A 298 9.46 -17.27 -15.42
CA LYS A 298 10.24 -16.03 -15.47
C LYS A 298 9.50 -14.83 -14.87
N LYS A 299 8.17 -14.75 -15.07
CA LYS A 299 7.31 -13.71 -14.47
C LYS A 299 7.29 -13.86 -12.93
N ILE A 300 7.22 -15.09 -12.43
CA ILE A 300 7.27 -15.40 -10.99
C ILE A 300 8.65 -15.05 -10.40
N GLU A 301 9.75 -15.42 -11.08
CA GLU A 301 11.11 -15.06 -10.65
C GLU A 301 11.32 -13.55 -10.60
N ALA A 302 10.86 -12.82 -11.63
CA ALA A 302 10.93 -11.36 -11.67
C ALA A 302 10.15 -10.73 -10.50
N ARG A 303 8.92 -11.21 -10.24
CA ARG A 303 8.10 -10.78 -9.10
C ARG A 303 8.76 -11.09 -7.75
N GLN A 304 9.37 -12.26 -7.61
CA GLN A 304 10.09 -12.63 -6.39
C GLN A 304 11.32 -11.71 -6.18
N ALA A 305 12.05 -11.38 -7.24
CA ALA A 305 13.16 -10.45 -7.18
C ALA A 305 12.70 -9.02 -6.83
N GLU A 306 11.57 -8.56 -7.39
CA GLU A 306 10.94 -7.28 -7.06
C GLU A 306 10.46 -7.25 -5.60
N ALA A 307 9.77 -8.30 -5.16
CA ALA A 307 9.34 -8.46 -3.78
C ALA A 307 10.52 -8.50 -2.80
N ALA A 308 11.61 -9.17 -3.16
CA ALA A 308 12.84 -9.19 -2.38
C ALA A 308 13.50 -7.79 -2.31
N ALA A 309 13.48 -7.04 -3.42
CA ALA A 309 13.98 -5.67 -3.46
C ALA A 309 13.12 -4.71 -2.62
N MET A 310 11.78 -4.92 -2.60
CA MET A 310 10.86 -4.15 -1.76
C MET A 310 11.00 -4.46 -0.27
N LYS A 311 11.31 -5.72 0.09
CA LYS A 311 11.57 -6.10 1.49
C LYS A 311 12.74 -5.34 2.08
N GLY A 312 13.62 -4.74 1.25
CA GLY A 312 14.85 -4.08 1.69
C GLY A 312 15.77 -5.05 2.43
N ASP A 313 16.87 -4.55 2.94
CA ASP A 313 17.66 -5.29 3.93
C ASP A 313 16.83 -5.42 5.21
N VAL A 314 16.13 -6.53 5.38
CA VAL A 314 15.51 -6.90 6.65
C VAL A 314 16.66 -7.00 7.65
N LYS A 315 16.94 -5.89 8.33
CA LYS A 315 17.94 -5.88 9.40
C LYS A 315 17.55 -6.97 10.37
N LYS A 316 18.49 -7.85 10.67
CA LYS A 316 18.29 -8.89 11.70
C LYS A 316 17.58 -8.28 12.89
N ILE A 317 16.63 -9.03 13.50
CA ILE A 317 15.88 -8.60 14.68
C ILE A 317 16.84 -8.54 15.88
N GLU A 318 17.73 -7.53 15.89
CA GLU A 318 18.81 -7.35 16.86
C GLU A 318 18.74 -5.96 17.50
N TRP A 319 19.45 -5.81 18.61
CA TRP A 319 19.59 -4.52 19.30
C TRP A 319 20.13 -3.43 18.34
N GLY A 320 19.41 -2.31 18.24
CA GLY A 320 19.80 -1.19 17.40
C GLY A 320 19.09 -1.13 16.03
N ALA A 321 18.33 -2.16 15.63
CA ALA A 321 17.58 -2.19 14.39
C ALA A 321 16.12 -1.70 14.53
N GLN A 322 15.68 -1.34 15.75
CA GLN A 322 14.29 -0.97 16.00
C GLN A 322 13.92 0.37 15.35
N ILE A 323 12.75 0.41 14.68
CA ILE A 323 12.15 1.65 14.18
C ILE A 323 11.43 2.41 15.29
N ARG A 324 10.77 1.70 16.22
CA ARG A 324 10.00 2.30 17.31
C ARG A 324 10.16 1.54 18.61
N SER A 325 10.24 2.29 19.73
CA SER A 325 10.25 1.73 21.07
C SER A 325 8.99 2.12 21.82
N TYR A 326 8.42 1.15 22.52
CA TYR A 326 7.23 1.27 23.36
C TYR A 326 7.62 0.96 24.79
N VAL A 327 7.66 1.99 25.64
CA VAL A 327 8.10 1.93 27.03
C VAL A 327 6.90 2.07 27.94
N PHE A 328 6.66 1.07 28.81
CA PHE A 328 5.59 1.07 29.79
C PHE A 328 6.12 1.29 31.21
N CYS A 329 7.42 1.16 31.42
CA CYS A 329 8.07 1.30 32.73
C CYS A 329 9.54 1.69 32.56
N PRO A 330 10.12 2.64 33.38
CA PRO A 330 9.52 3.36 34.50
C PRO A 330 8.64 4.57 34.14
N TYR A 331 8.64 4.96 32.87
CA TYR A 331 7.77 6.00 32.30
C TYR A 331 7.05 5.43 31.10
N THR A 332 5.98 6.09 30.65
CA THR A 332 5.21 5.69 29.47
C THR A 332 5.60 6.54 28.27
N MET A 333 6.00 5.91 27.17
CA MET A 333 6.37 6.62 25.94
C MET A 333 6.43 5.66 24.75
N ALA A 334 5.88 6.06 23.62
CA ALA A 334 6.21 5.51 22.32
C ALA A 334 7.09 6.51 21.57
N LYS A 335 8.23 6.05 21.01
CA LYS A 335 9.17 6.91 20.27
C LYS A 335 9.62 6.22 18.99
N ASP A 336 9.45 6.91 17.86
CA ASP A 336 10.02 6.51 16.58
C ASP A 336 11.46 7.05 16.47
N HIS A 337 12.40 6.15 16.20
CA HIS A 337 13.82 6.49 16.15
C HIS A 337 14.25 7.08 14.81
N ARG A 338 13.43 6.91 13.75
CA ARG A 338 13.70 7.42 12.41
C ARG A 338 13.35 8.91 12.31
N THR A 339 12.26 9.30 12.94
CA THR A 339 11.70 10.66 12.83
C THR A 339 11.91 11.50 14.08
N GLY A 340 12.08 10.84 15.24
CA GLY A 340 12.14 11.47 16.53
C GLY A 340 10.76 11.79 17.14
N TYR A 341 9.67 11.47 16.41
CA TYR A 341 8.31 11.68 16.94
C TYR A 341 8.06 10.80 18.16
N GLU A 342 7.45 11.39 19.21
CA GLU A 342 7.18 10.69 20.46
C GLU A 342 5.80 11.03 21.01
N LYS A 343 5.19 10.07 21.71
CA LYS A 343 3.88 10.18 22.34
C LYS A 343 3.91 9.56 23.74
N GLY A 344 3.54 10.33 24.78
CA GLY A 344 3.55 9.88 26.18
C GLY A 344 2.39 8.94 26.51
N ASP A 345 1.23 9.11 25.87
CA ASP A 345 0.07 8.26 26.07
C ASP A 345 0.22 6.93 25.30
N ILE A 346 0.90 5.99 25.95
CA ILE A 346 1.15 4.66 25.39
C ILE A 346 -0.15 3.87 25.21
N GLN A 347 -1.17 4.10 26.05
CA GLN A 347 -2.43 3.39 25.95
C GLN A 347 -3.20 3.80 24.69
N ALA A 348 -3.26 5.10 24.39
CA ALA A 348 -3.85 5.60 23.16
C ALA A 348 -3.14 5.00 21.92
N VAL A 349 -1.79 4.89 21.96
CA VAL A 349 -1.01 4.26 20.89
C VAL A 349 -1.41 2.80 20.73
N MET A 350 -1.50 2.01 21.82
CA MET A 350 -1.91 0.60 21.76
C MET A 350 -3.38 0.44 21.35
N ASP A 351 -4.19 1.46 21.48
CA ASP A 351 -5.56 1.53 20.99
C ASP A 351 -5.66 2.06 19.55
N GLY A 352 -4.53 2.07 18.82
CA GLY A 352 -4.47 2.35 17.38
C GLY A 352 -4.29 3.84 17.05
N ASP A 353 -3.87 4.69 17.99
CA ASP A 353 -3.54 6.09 17.69
C ASP A 353 -2.06 6.22 17.27
N ILE A 354 -1.76 5.66 16.08
CA ILE A 354 -0.41 5.62 15.49
C ILE A 354 -0.27 6.53 14.27
N ASN A 355 -1.33 7.19 13.85
CA ASN A 355 -1.34 8.02 12.63
C ASN A 355 -0.24 9.09 12.64
N GLY A 356 0.01 9.73 13.79
CA GLY A 356 1.06 10.73 13.92
C GLY A 356 2.47 10.21 13.59
N PHE A 357 2.79 8.95 13.94
CA PHE A 357 4.07 8.32 13.60
C PHE A 357 4.18 8.06 12.09
N ILE A 358 3.10 7.57 11.48
CA ILE A 358 3.02 7.27 10.05
C ILE A 358 3.19 8.55 9.23
N ILE A 359 2.42 9.59 9.57
CA ILE A 359 2.46 10.89 8.90
C ILE A 359 3.85 11.55 9.01
N ASP A 360 4.44 11.58 10.22
CA ASP A 360 5.75 12.19 10.41
C ASP A 360 6.85 11.46 9.64
N TYR A 361 6.74 10.14 9.52
CA TYR A 361 7.64 9.36 8.68
C TYR A 361 7.45 9.67 7.19
N LEU A 362 6.20 9.67 6.69
CA LEU A 362 5.90 9.95 5.27
C LEU A 362 6.30 11.37 4.85
N LYS A 363 6.27 12.35 5.76
CA LYS A 363 6.75 13.72 5.49
C LYS A 363 8.27 13.82 5.36
N LYS A 364 9.02 12.90 5.96
CA LYS A 364 10.49 12.93 6.01
C LYS A 364 11.15 11.96 5.03
N SER A 365 10.38 11.00 4.48
CA SER A 365 10.84 10.04 3.47
C SER A 365 10.73 10.61 2.06
#